data_cd2d3040b659199b99876c8bc5f98f74
#
_entry.id   cd2d3040b659199b99876c8bc5f98f74
#
_cell.length_a   1.000
_cell.length_b   1.000
_cell.length_c   1.000
_cell.angle_alpha   90.00
_cell.angle_beta   90.00
_cell.angle_gamma   90.00
#
_symmetry.space_group_name_H-M   'P 1'
#
loop_
_entity.id
_entity.type
_entity.pdbx_description
1 polymer ?
#
loop_
_entity_poly.entity_id
_entity_poly.type
_entity_poly.pdbx_seq_one_letter_code
_entity_poly.pdbx_strand_id
1 'polypeptide(L)'
;MPQNNQTLLEKTVADQWQTLPSGLTVIVRPMPGYSSTHVIFATRFGSIDRDFRLDGKEVHLPAGVAHFLEHKMFEDQDGDAFAKYAKTGANANAFTSFDRTCYLFTATQQLDESLDVLLGMVTHPYFTEQTIAKEQGIIGQEIKMYDDSPDWRLITGLFECLYHEHPIRSDIAGTVESIAEITPEMLYDSCKAFYAPGNMVLAAAGDTTMEQILAACERHGLMRPRSTERVQRLWKPEPMTLAAAHKTLKMPVSKPCFGVGFKEKPLPPNDLRTEALYDLILSCITGGMSPLYRRLYDGGLVNPGFGGEVLRVDGCCCILFTGESDAPDAVKQMLLDEIARIRAAGVDREIFTLCKNEKYGQLIENLENVEDSASQMADFALSGQTVAQQITMLAGLTAEDADAALQHILDRKSV
;
A
#
# COMPACT_ATOMS: atom_id res chain seq x y z
N MET A 1 -9.14 23.36 14.29
CA MET A 1 -8.95 24.53 13.39
C MET A 1 -10.26 25.28 13.27
N PRO A 2 -10.28 26.63 13.17
CA PRO A 2 -11.52 27.34 12.86
C PRO A 2 -12.05 26.90 11.48
N GLN A 3 -13.36 26.83 11.30
CA GLN A 3 -14.04 26.45 10.05
C GLN A 3 -13.52 27.17 8.79
N ASN A 4 -13.00 28.39 8.94
CA ASN A 4 -12.41 29.17 7.83
C ASN A 4 -11.14 28.53 7.24
N ASN A 5 -10.33 27.81 8.02
CA ASN A 5 -9.09 27.19 7.51
C ASN A 5 -9.37 25.89 6.75
N GLN A 6 -10.41 25.15 7.14
CA GLN A 6 -10.84 23.95 6.45
C GLN A 6 -11.34 24.29 5.04
N THR A 7 -12.17 25.34 4.91
CA THR A 7 -12.68 25.83 3.62
C THR A 7 -11.55 26.37 2.72
N LEU A 8 -10.50 26.97 3.30
CA LEU A 8 -9.34 27.44 2.55
C LEU A 8 -8.51 26.27 2.02
N LEU A 9 -8.26 25.25 2.85
CA LEU A 9 -7.54 24.06 2.45
C LEU A 9 -8.27 23.27 1.35
N GLU A 10 -9.59 23.09 1.47
CA GLU A 10 -10.42 22.45 0.45
C GLU A 10 -10.39 23.20 -0.89
N LYS A 11 -10.24 24.52 -0.87
CA LYS A 11 -10.06 25.33 -2.08
C LYS A 11 -8.63 25.30 -2.63
N THR A 12 -7.64 25.05 -1.79
CA THR A 12 -6.23 24.96 -2.18
C THR A 12 -5.91 23.57 -2.73
N VAL A 13 -6.51 22.53 -2.15
CA VAL A 13 -6.47 21.15 -2.66
C VAL A 13 -7.64 21.00 -3.64
N ALA A 14 -7.43 21.40 -4.90
CA ALA A 14 -8.48 21.47 -5.92
C ALA A 14 -8.84 20.10 -6.53
N ASP A 15 -8.94 19.05 -5.69
CA ASP A 15 -9.34 17.72 -6.16
C ASP A 15 -10.79 17.73 -6.62
N GLN A 16 -10.99 17.36 -7.87
CA GLN A 16 -12.29 17.10 -8.45
C GLN A 16 -12.61 15.63 -8.26
N TRP A 17 -13.75 15.33 -7.64
CA TRP A 17 -14.15 13.97 -7.30
C TRP A 17 -15.50 13.64 -7.91
N GLN A 18 -15.58 12.49 -8.61
CA GLN A 18 -16.82 12.02 -9.20
C GLN A 18 -16.94 10.50 -9.08
N THR A 19 -18.07 10.02 -8.57
CA THR A 19 -18.42 8.59 -8.66
C THR A 19 -19.32 8.39 -9.88
N LEU A 20 -18.87 7.52 -10.80
CA LEU A 20 -19.60 7.21 -12.04
C LEU A 20 -20.81 6.30 -11.78
N PRO A 21 -21.77 6.22 -12.71
CA PRO A 21 -22.89 5.28 -12.60
C PRO A 21 -22.46 3.81 -12.49
N SER A 22 -21.27 3.46 -12.97
CA SER A 22 -20.67 2.14 -12.81
C SER A 22 -20.20 1.84 -11.39
N GLY A 23 -20.09 2.87 -10.53
CA GLY A 23 -19.49 2.80 -9.21
C GLY A 23 -18.00 3.18 -9.17
N LEU A 24 -17.32 3.37 -10.32
CA LEU A 24 -15.93 3.82 -10.36
C LEU A 24 -15.80 5.22 -9.74
N THR A 25 -14.85 5.37 -8.82
CA THR A 25 -14.45 6.68 -8.30
C THR A 25 -13.36 7.27 -9.20
N VAL A 26 -13.61 8.46 -9.74
CA VAL A 26 -12.65 9.22 -10.54
C VAL A 26 -12.25 10.47 -9.78
N ILE A 27 -10.94 10.73 -9.69
CA ILE A 27 -10.40 11.90 -9.00
C ILE A 27 -9.38 12.56 -9.91
N VAL A 28 -9.52 13.88 -10.09
CA VAL A 28 -8.60 14.64 -10.91
C VAL A 28 -8.12 15.87 -10.16
N ARG A 29 -6.81 16.08 -10.15
CA ARG A 29 -6.15 17.32 -9.73
C ARG A 29 -5.53 17.99 -10.94
N PRO A 30 -6.21 18.96 -11.56
CA PRO A 30 -5.58 19.79 -12.58
C PRO A 30 -4.42 20.59 -11.97
N MET A 31 -3.25 20.51 -12.58
CA MET A 31 -2.05 21.24 -12.16
C MET A 31 -1.56 22.15 -13.29
N PRO A 32 -2.14 23.36 -13.42
CA PRO A 32 -1.82 24.28 -14.51
C PRO A 32 -0.33 24.66 -14.52
N GLY A 33 0.30 24.58 -15.71
CA GLY A 33 1.72 24.90 -15.88
C GLY A 33 2.66 23.70 -15.74
N TYR A 34 2.15 22.53 -15.37
CA TYR A 34 2.90 21.29 -15.45
C TYR A 34 2.89 20.74 -16.88
N SER A 35 3.96 20.07 -17.28
CA SER A 35 4.12 19.48 -18.62
C SER A 35 3.86 17.98 -18.65
N SER A 36 3.50 17.39 -17.52
CA SER A 36 3.25 15.95 -17.39
C SER A 36 1.94 15.68 -16.66
N THR A 37 1.38 14.51 -16.92
CA THR A 37 0.24 13.96 -16.20
C THR A 37 0.58 12.56 -15.71
N HIS A 38 0.35 12.32 -14.42
CA HIS A 38 0.40 10.98 -13.84
C HIS A 38 -1.01 10.45 -13.65
N VAL A 39 -1.22 9.20 -14.04
CA VAL A 39 -2.50 8.50 -13.92
C VAL A 39 -2.27 7.18 -13.21
N ILE A 40 -3.09 6.89 -12.21
CA ILE A 40 -3.09 5.63 -11.47
C ILE A 40 -4.50 5.04 -11.44
N PHE A 41 -4.61 3.77 -11.80
CA PHE A 41 -5.84 2.98 -11.72
C PHE A 41 -5.63 1.88 -10.68
N ALA A 42 -6.31 1.99 -9.55
CA ALA A 42 -6.14 1.11 -8.40
C ALA A 42 -7.38 0.24 -8.18
N THR A 43 -7.18 -1.02 -7.85
CA THR A 43 -8.22 -1.95 -7.39
C THR A 43 -7.94 -2.45 -5.99
N ARG A 44 -8.99 -2.68 -5.16
CA ARG A 44 -8.88 -3.33 -3.84
C ARG A 44 -8.76 -4.85 -4.03
N PHE A 45 -7.66 -5.26 -4.62
CA PHE A 45 -7.28 -6.65 -4.82
C PHE A 45 -5.77 -6.78 -4.61
N GLY A 46 -5.37 -7.52 -3.60
CA GLY A 46 -3.97 -7.74 -3.26
C GLY A 46 -3.68 -9.18 -2.86
N SER A 47 -2.48 -9.44 -2.38
CA SER A 47 -2.03 -10.80 -2.06
C SER A 47 -2.81 -11.49 -0.94
N ILE A 48 -3.53 -10.73 -0.11
CA ILE A 48 -4.38 -11.28 0.95
C ILE A 48 -5.75 -11.75 0.45
N ASP A 49 -6.18 -11.38 -0.76
CA ASP A 49 -7.51 -11.66 -1.31
C ASP A 49 -7.56 -13.05 -1.98
N ARG A 50 -7.32 -14.09 -1.20
CA ARG A 50 -7.23 -15.47 -1.69
C ARG A 50 -8.50 -16.26 -1.51
N ASP A 51 -9.23 -16.02 -0.42
CA ASP A 51 -10.43 -16.76 -0.05
C ASP A 51 -11.63 -15.79 -0.04
N PHE A 52 -12.59 -16.01 -0.94
CA PHE A 52 -13.75 -15.14 -1.06
C PHE A 52 -14.97 -15.87 -1.63
N ARG A 53 -16.13 -15.21 -1.55
CA ARG A 53 -17.36 -15.70 -2.17
C ARG A 53 -17.70 -14.86 -3.40
N LEU A 54 -17.89 -15.53 -4.53
CA LEU A 54 -18.31 -14.97 -5.81
C LEU A 54 -19.58 -15.67 -6.29
N ASP A 55 -20.66 -14.94 -6.53
CA ASP A 55 -21.97 -15.47 -6.95
C ASP A 55 -22.46 -16.64 -6.07
N GLY A 56 -22.22 -16.54 -4.76
CA GLY A 56 -22.61 -17.56 -3.78
C GLY A 56 -21.69 -18.79 -3.71
N LYS A 57 -20.67 -18.89 -4.58
CA LYS A 57 -19.65 -19.96 -4.54
C LYS A 57 -18.40 -19.48 -3.82
N GLU A 58 -17.79 -20.34 -3.04
CA GLU A 58 -16.50 -20.09 -2.43
C GLU A 58 -15.40 -20.33 -3.47
N VAL A 59 -14.48 -19.36 -3.54
CA VAL A 59 -13.30 -19.38 -4.41
C VAL A 59 -12.06 -19.36 -3.52
N HIS A 60 -11.13 -20.26 -3.80
CA HIS A 60 -9.86 -20.37 -3.10
C HIS A 60 -8.74 -20.23 -4.13
N LEU A 61 -7.94 -19.19 -4.00
CA LEU A 61 -6.84 -18.89 -4.94
C LEU A 61 -5.49 -19.24 -4.31
N PRO A 62 -4.53 -19.72 -5.11
CA PRO A 62 -3.16 -19.93 -4.65
C PRO A 62 -2.48 -18.60 -4.28
N ALA A 63 -1.43 -18.67 -3.45
CA ALA A 63 -0.60 -17.51 -3.17
C ALA A 63 0.06 -17.02 -4.47
N GLY A 64 0.20 -15.67 -4.60
CA GLY A 64 0.78 -15.05 -5.78
C GLY A 64 -0.19 -14.67 -6.88
N VAL A 65 -1.48 -15.06 -6.80
CA VAL A 65 -2.45 -14.82 -7.89
C VAL A 65 -2.63 -13.34 -8.21
N ALA A 66 -2.63 -12.45 -7.21
CA ALA A 66 -2.80 -11.02 -7.45
C ALA A 66 -1.62 -10.42 -8.21
N HIS A 67 -0.40 -10.75 -7.82
CA HIS A 67 0.83 -10.36 -8.51
C HIS A 67 0.91 -10.98 -9.91
N PHE A 68 0.55 -12.26 -10.03
CA PHE A 68 0.48 -12.92 -11.32
C PHE A 68 -0.51 -12.24 -12.28
N LEU A 69 -1.69 -11.86 -11.76
CA LEU A 69 -2.68 -11.13 -12.54
C LEU A 69 -2.19 -9.76 -12.97
N GLU A 70 -1.45 -9.06 -12.12
CA GLU A 70 -0.81 -7.78 -12.46
C GLU A 70 0.05 -7.91 -13.71
N HIS A 71 0.98 -8.88 -13.74
CA HIS A 71 1.81 -9.15 -14.92
C HIS A 71 0.97 -9.46 -16.15
N LYS A 72 -0.05 -10.30 -16.00
CA LYS A 72 -0.88 -10.75 -17.12
C LYS A 72 -1.77 -9.66 -17.70
N MET A 73 -2.07 -8.60 -16.95
CA MET A 73 -2.88 -7.48 -17.45
C MET A 73 -2.18 -6.68 -18.56
N PHE A 74 -0.85 -6.74 -18.66
CA PHE A 74 -0.10 -6.05 -19.73
C PHE A 74 -0.13 -6.79 -21.07
N GLU A 75 -0.64 -8.02 -21.13
CA GLU A 75 -0.81 -8.77 -22.38
C GLU A 75 -2.27 -8.73 -22.86
N ASP A 76 -2.49 -8.46 -24.14
CA ASP A 76 -3.77 -8.58 -24.80
C ASP A 76 -3.67 -9.38 -26.12
N GLN A 77 -4.78 -9.46 -26.87
CA GLN A 77 -4.81 -10.18 -28.16
C GLN A 77 -3.90 -9.53 -29.21
N ASP A 78 -3.68 -8.23 -29.13
CA ASP A 78 -2.95 -7.43 -30.11
C ASP A 78 -1.47 -7.23 -29.69
N GLY A 79 -1.06 -7.81 -28.58
CA GLY A 79 0.32 -7.78 -28.08
C GLY A 79 0.47 -7.18 -26.68
N ASP A 80 1.65 -6.61 -26.43
CA ASP A 80 2.08 -6.10 -25.13
C ASP A 80 1.70 -4.62 -24.98
N ALA A 81 1.10 -4.27 -23.85
CA ALA A 81 0.76 -2.88 -23.51
C ALA A 81 2.01 -1.98 -23.41
N PHE A 82 3.15 -2.48 -22.94
CA PHE A 82 4.39 -1.70 -22.93
C PHE A 82 4.83 -1.28 -24.34
N ALA A 83 4.59 -2.11 -25.35
CA ALA A 83 4.84 -1.73 -26.75
C ALA A 83 3.90 -0.65 -27.25
N LYS A 84 2.66 -0.57 -26.69
CA LYS A 84 1.71 0.51 -26.98
C LYS A 84 2.14 1.80 -26.27
N TYR A 85 2.53 1.76 -25.00
CA TYR A 85 3.07 2.90 -24.27
C TYR A 85 4.37 3.46 -24.88
N ALA A 86 5.24 2.60 -25.41
CA ALA A 86 6.44 3.04 -26.12
C ALA A 86 6.12 3.93 -27.33
N LYS A 87 4.95 3.73 -27.97
CA LYS A 87 4.50 4.59 -29.11
C LYS A 87 4.00 5.95 -28.65
N THR A 88 3.39 6.04 -27.46
CA THR A 88 2.91 7.31 -26.89
C THR A 88 4.03 8.07 -26.17
N GLY A 89 5.13 7.41 -25.84
CA GLY A 89 6.21 7.97 -25.03
C GLY A 89 5.90 8.02 -23.54
N ALA A 90 4.81 7.40 -23.10
CA ALA A 90 4.47 7.32 -21.67
C ALA A 90 5.35 6.27 -20.96
N ASN A 91 5.69 6.55 -19.71
CA ASN A 91 6.37 5.62 -18.83
C ASN A 91 5.32 4.92 -17.94
N ALA A 92 5.10 3.62 -18.18
CA ALA A 92 4.11 2.83 -17.48
C ALA A 92 4.75 1.88 -16.47
N ASN A 93 4.02 1.59 -15.39
CA ASN A 93 4.39 0.64 -14.35
C ASN A 93 3.14 0.04 -13.70
N ALA A 94 3.34 -0.99 -12.86
CA ALA A 94 2.32 -1.52 -11.96
C ALA A 94 2.98 -2.03 -10.69
N PHE A 95 2.18 -2.24 -9.67
CA PHE A 95 2.61 -2.93 -8.45
C PHE A 95 1.44 -3.60 -7.75
N THR A 96 1.73 -4.71 -7.09
CA THR A 96 0.81 -5.42 -6.21
C THR A 96 1.29 -5.28 -4.76
N SER A 97 0.36 -4.91 -3.88
CA SER A 97 0.57 -4.88 -2.44
C SER A 97 -0.28 -5.97 -1.75
N PHE A 98 -0.38 -5.92 -0.43
CA PHE A 98 -1.18 -6.88 0.33
C PHE A 98 -2.69 -6.72 0.07
N ASP A 99 -3.18 -5.49 -0.12
CA ASP A 99 -4.62 -5.15 -0.19
C ASP A 99 -5.03 -4.47 -1.49
N ARG A 100 -4.10 -4.20 -2.41
CA ARG A 100 -4.37 -3.50 -3.67
C ARG A 100 -3.39 -3.86 -4.77
N THR A 101 -3.84 -3.67 -6.01
CA THR A 101 -3.02 -3.65 -7.22
C THR A 101 -3.24 -2.34 -7.96
N CYS A 102 -2.17 -1.73 -8.42
CA CYS A 102 -2.18 -0.44 -9.10
C CYS A 102 -1.50 -0.54 -10.46
N TYR A 103 -2.11 0.08 -11.47
CA TYR A 103 -1.57 0.28 -12.82
C TYR A 103 -1.43 1.77 -13.06
N LEU A 104 -0.30 2.22 -13.53
CA LEU A 104 0.01 3.64 -13.60
C LEU A 104 0.88 3.99 -14.80
N PHE A 105 0.81 5.24 -15.21
CA PHE A 105 1.73 5.80 -16.19
C PHE A 105 1.92 7.30 -15.96
N THR A 106 3.09 7.81 -16.43
CA THR A 106 3.36 9.25 -16.56
C THR A 106 3.52 9.57 -18.04
N ALA A 107 2.76 10.56 -18.53
CA ALA A 107 2.80 11.02 -19.90
C ALA A 107 3.07 12.52 -19.98
N THR A 108 3.87 12.94 -20.98
CA THR A 108 4.11 14.36 -21.33
C THR A 108 3.42 14.75 -22.64
N GLN A 109 2.87 13.77 -23.35
CA GLN A 109 2.15 13.91 -24.61
C GLN A 109 1.24 12.69 -24.83
N GLN A 110 0.31 12.77 -25.79
CA GLN A 110 -0.57 11.64 -26.16
C GLN A 110 -1.26 11.01 -24.94
N LEU A 111 -1.82 11.88 -24.06
CA LEU A 111 -2.48 11.43 -22.83
C LEU A 111 -3.71 10.56 -23.13
N ASP A 112 -4.52 10.90 -24.14
CA ASP A 112 -5.72 10.16 -24.51
C ASP A 112 -5.39 8.74 -24.99
N GLU A 113 -4.36 8.58 -25.82
CA GLU A 113 -3.91 7.27 -26.29
C GLU A 113 -3.34 6.44 -25.14
N SER A 114 -2.62 7.05 -24.20
CA SER A 114 -2.08 6.37 -23.01
C SER A 114 -3.20 5.96 -22.05
N LEU A 115 -4.24 6.80 -21.88
CA LEU A 115 -5.46 6.45 -21.15
C LEU A 115 -6.20 5.27 -21.80
N ASP A 116 -6.31 5.26 -23.13
CA ASP A 116 -6.96 4.15 -23.85
C ASP A 116 -6.19 2.84 -23.68
N VAL A 117 -4.85 2.87 -23.58
CA VAL A 117 -4.07 1.67 -23.24
C VAL A 117 -4.40 1.20 -21.82
N LEU A 118 -4.33 2.11 -20.81
CA LEU A 118 -4.59 1.75 -19.41
C LEU A 118 -6.00 1.18 -19.21
N LEU A 119 -7.01 1.92 -19.70
CA LEU A 119 -8.41 1.51 -19.52
C LEU A 119 -8.75 0.26 -20.34
N GLY A 120 -8.12 0.09 -21.50
CA GLY A 120 -8.24 -1.12 -22.32
C GLY A 120 -7.76 -2.36 -21.57
N MET A 121 -6.56 -2.30 -20.97
CA MET A 121 -6.00 -3.38 -20.17
C MET A 121 -6.96 -3.84 -19.06
N VAL A 122 -7.39 -2.90 -18.22
CA VAL A 122 -8.18 -3.24 -17.01
C VAL A 122 -9.63 -3.60 -17.31
N THR A 123 -10.18 -3.24 -18.49
CA THR A 123 -11.57 -3.53 -18.88
C THR A 123 -11.73 -4.72 -19.81
N HIS A 124 -10.65 -5.15 -20.49
CA HIS A 124 -10.67 -6.23 -21.48
C HIS A 124 -9.52 -7.22 -21.25
N PRO A 125 -9.49 -7.90 -20.08
CA PRO A 125 -8.44 -8.86 -19.78
C PRO A 125 -8.44 -10.03 -20.75
N TYR A 126 -7.25 -10.52 -21.11
CA TYR A 126 -7.06 -11.63 -22.02
C TYR A 126 -6.02 -12.63 -21.48
N PHE A 127 -6.47 -13.84 -21.15
CA PHE A 127 -5.63 -14.88 -20.57
C PHE A 127 -5.77 -16.19 -21.34
N THR A 128 -4.66 -16.85 -21.64
CA THR A 128 -4.59 -18.18 -22.26
C THR A 128 -3.64 -19.09 -21.48
N GLU A 129 -3.83 -20.39 -21.59
CA GLU A 129 -2.90 -21.36 -20.97
C GLU A 129 -1.45 -21.16 -21.42
N GLN A 130 -1.25 -20.85 -22.71
CA GLN A 130 0.09 -20.65 -23.26
C GLN A 130 0.78 -19.41 -22.63
N THR A 131 0.06 -18.30 -22.50
CA THR A 131 0.63 -17.07 -21.92
C THR A 131 0.86 -17.19 -20.42
N ILE A 132 0.03 -17.95 -19.71
CA ILE A 132 0.20 -18.27 -18.29
C ILE A 132 1.46 -19.12 -18.09
N ALA A 133 1.66 -20.19 -18.87
CA ALA A 133 2.85 -21.04 -18.74
C ALA A 133 4.16 -20.27 -18.97
N LYS A 134 4.16 -19.30 -19.89
CA LYS A 134 5.31 -18.38 -20.07
C LYS A 134 5.57 -17.55 -18.83
N GLU A 135 4.51 -16.94 -18.26
CA GLU A 135 4.61 -16.03 -17.13
C GLU A 135 5.04 -16.76 -15.85
N GLN A 136 4.59 -18.00 -15.63
CA GLN A 136 5.06 -18.84 -14.52
C GLN A 136 6.59 -18.96 -14.50
N GLY A 137 7.22 -19.05 -15.67
CA GLY A 137 8.67 -19.06 -15.80
C GLY A 137 9.34 -17.74 -15.40
N ILE A 138 8.74 -16.61 -15.78
CA ILE A 138 9.26 -15.27 -15.51
C ILE A 138 9.13 -14.96 -14.01
N ILE A 139 7.93 -15.08 -13.45
CA ILE A 139 7.67 -14.83 -12.02
C ILE A 139 8.44 -15.83 -11.15
N GLY A 140 8.63 -17.07 -11.61
CA GLY A 140 9.46 -18.03 -10.89
C GLY A 140 10.94 -17.63 -10.76
N GLN A 141 11.48 -16.81 -11.66
CA GLN A 141 12.81 -16.21 -11.49
C GLN A 141 12.77 -15.00 -10.54
N GLU A 142 11.71 -14.22 -10.59
CA GLU A 142 11.50 -13.09 -9.69
C GLU A 142 11.34 -13.54 -8.23
N ILE A 143 10.59 -14.60 -7.96
CA ILE A 143 10.49 -15.22 -6.64
C ILE A 143 11.86 -15.58 -6.09
N LYS A 144 12.73 -16.18 -6.91
CA LYS A 144 14.10 -16.52 -6.49
C LYS A 144 14.93 -15.28 -6.15
N MET A 145 14.73 -14.19 -6.89
CA MET A 145 15.38 -12.91 -6.60
C MET A 145 14.92 -12.35 -5.23
N TYR A 146 13.63 -12.44 -4.91
CA TYR A 146 13.10 -12.05 -3.58
C TYR A 146 13.62 -12.98 -2.46
N ASP A 147 13.75 -14.28 -2.71
CA ASP A 147 14.35 -15.23 -1.76
C ASP A 147 15.80 -14.86 -1.41
N ASP A 148 16.53 -14.24 -2.32
CA ASP A 148 17.90 -13.78 -2.12
C ASP A 148 17.99 -12.38 -1.50
N SER A 149 16.87 -11.68 -1.27
CA SER A 149 16.82 -10.36 -0.66
C SER A 149 16.72 -10.46 0.87
N PRO A 150 17.75 -10.04 1.64
CA PRO A 150 17.73 -10.09 3.11
C PRO A 150 16.59 -9.26 3.73
N ASP A 151 16.32 -8.05 3.20
CA ASP A 151 15.28 -7.16 3.71
C ASP A 151 13.89 -7.76 3.49
N TRP A 152 13.64 -8.32 2.31
CA TRP A 152 12.38 -8.98 2.01
C TRP A 152 12.16 -10.22 2.89
N ARG A 153 13.21 -11.03 3.07
CA ARG A 153 13.19 -12.22 3.94
C ARG A 153 13.00 -11.86 5.42
N LEU A 154 13.50 -10.70 5.83
CA LEU A 154 13.29 -10.18 7.18
C LEU A 154 11.80 -9.86 7.40
N ILE A 155 11.20 -9.08 6.52
CA ILE A 155 9.79 -8.66 6.61
C ILE A 155 8.84 -9.88 6.54
N THR A 156 9.02 -10.77 5.56
CA THR A 156 8.19 -11.99 5.45
C THR A 156 8.38 -12.89 6.66
N GLY A 157 9.60 -13.00 7.18
CA GLY A 157 9.90 -13.73 8.42
C GLY A 157 9.21 -13.18 9.65
N LEU A 158 9.07 -11.85 9.77
CA LEU A 158 8.31 -11.20 10.83
C LEU A 158 6.82 -11.54 10.73
N PHE A 159 6.23 -11.49 9.53
CA PHE A 159 4.82 -11.89 9.35
C PHE A 159 4.57 -13.35 9.69
N GLU A 160 5.45 -14.25 9.31
CA GLU A 160 5.35 -15.67 9.68
C GLU A 160 5.40 -15.89 11.21
N CYS A 161 6.15 -15.06 11.93
CA CYS A 161 6.22 -15.11 13.38
C CYS A 161 4.99 -14.47 14.04
N LEU A 162 4.44 -13.39 13.48
CA LEU A 162 3.33 -12.65 14.05
C LEU A 162 1.99 -13.37 13.82
N TYR A 163 1.75 -13.97 12.65
CA TYR A 163 0.44 -14.45 12.22
C TYR A 163 0.38 -15.97 12.05
N HIS A 164 -0.73 -16.57 12.49
CA HIS A 164 -1.00 -18.02 12.35
C HIS A 164 -1.71 -18.33 11.02
N GLU A 165 -2.80 -17.62 10.73
CA GLU A 165 -3.74 -17.92 9.66
C GLU A 165 -3.84 -16.81 8.61
N HIS A 166 -3.55 -15.55 8.99
CA HIS A 166 -3.75 -14.41 8.09
C HIS A 166 -2.87 -14.52 6.83
N PRO A 167 -3.43 -14.29 5.62
CA PRO A 167 -2.69 -14.45 4.35
C PRO A 167 -1.43 -13.56 4.20
N ILE A 168 -1.30 -12.49 4.98
CA ILE A 168 -0.12 -11.60 4.99
C ILE A 168 1.20 -12.36 5.26
N ARG A 169 1.12 -13.51 5.91
CA ARG A 169 2.29 -14.37 6.16
C ARG A 169 2.85 -15.06 4.91
N SER A 170 2.11 -14.99 3.80
CA SER A 170 2.56 -15.50 2.49
C SER A 170 3.17 -14.36 1.68
N ASP A 171 4.21 -14.68 0.92
CA ASP A 171 4.83 -13.73 0.00
C ASP A 171 3.81 -13.20 -1.02
N ILE A 172 3.94 -11.93 -1.41
CA ILE A 172 3.05 -11.28 -2.40
C ILE A 172 3.16 -12.00 -3.75
N ALA A 173 4.36 -12.39 -4.15
CA ALA A 173 4.61 -13.13 -5.38
C ALA A 173 4.22 -14.62 -5.28
N GLY A 174 3.92 -15.12 -4.07
CA GLY A 174 3.68 -16.53 -3.81
C GLY A 174 4.96 -17.36 -3.78
N THR A 175 4.84 -18.62 -4.17
CA THR A 175 5.96 -19.56 -4.35
C THR A 175 5.92 -20.15 -5.75
N VAL A 176 7.04 -20.74 -6.24
CA VAL A 176 7.08 -21.42 -7.54
C VAL A 176 6.00 -22.50 -7.64
N GLU A 177 5.74 -23.21 -6.54
CA GLU A 177 4.71 -24.26 -6.46
C GLU A 177 3.30 -23.66 -6.54
N SER A 178 3.04 -22.58 -5.79
CA SER A 178 1.70 -21.97 -5.76
C SER A 178 1.33 -21.32 -7.09
N ILE A 179 2.26 -20.61 -7.75
CA ILE A 179 1.98 -20.00 -9.05
C ILE A 179 1.82 -21.02 -10.17
N ALA A 180 2.36 -22.24 -10.02
CA ALA A 180 2.16 -23.32 -10.98
C ALA A 180 0.69 -23.83 -11.01
N GLU A 181 -0.09 -23.57 -9.98
CA GLU A 181 -1.51 -23.93 -9.90
C GLU A 181 -2.44 -22.91 -10.58
N ILE A 182 -1.92 -21.73 -10.95
CA ILE A 182 -2.73 -20.63 -11.52
C ILE A 182 -3.21 -21.00 -12.91
N THR A 183 -4.52 -20.84 -13.14
CA THR A 183 -5.21 -21.11 -14.41
C THR A 183 -5.86 -19.85 -14.98
N PRO A 184 -6.19 -19.80 -16.29
CA PRO A 184 -6.95 -18.70 -16.87
C PRO A 184 -8.27 -18.43 -16.15
N GLU A 185 -9.00 -19.49 -15.75
CA GLU A 185 -10.26 -19.39 -15.01
C GLU A 185 -10.11 -18.63 -13.69
N MET A 186 -9.07 -18.94 -12.90
CA MET A 186 -8.78 -18.26 -11.65
C MET A 186 -8.52 -16.75 -11.87
N LEU A 187 -7.79 -16.39 -12.94
CA LEU A 187 -7.55 -14.98 -13.27
C LEU A 187 -8.84 -14.27 -13.73
N TYR A 188 -9.68 -14.92 -14.53
CA TYR A 188 -10.99 -14.36 -14.91
C TYR A 188 -11.91 -14.22 -13.71
N ASP A 189 -11.97 -15.18 -12.79
CA ASP A 189 -12.76 -15.09 -11.56
C ASP A 189 -12.25 -13.94 -10.68
N SER A 190 -10.93 -13.74 -10.58
CA SER A 190 -10.34 -12.61 -9.89
C SER A 190 -10.73 -11.27 -10.52
N CYS A 191 -10.69 -11.18 -11.86
CA CYS A 191 -11.16 -9.98 -12.58
C CYS A 191 -12.64 -9.71 -12.32
N LYS A 192 -13.48 -10.74 -12.40
CA LYS A 192 -14.92 -10.62 -12.15
C LYS A 192 -15.22 -10.15 -10.73
N ALA A 193 -14.46 -10.64 -9.74
CA ALA A 193 -14.63 -10.31 -8.35
C ALA A 193 -14.11 -8.91 -7.99
N PHE A 194 -12.92 -8.56 -8.43
CA PHE A 194 -12.17 -7.42 -7.88
C PHE A 194 -11.96 -6.27 -8.87
N TYR A 195 -12.06 -6.50 -10.20
CA TYR A 195 -11.97 -5.45 -11.22
C TYR A 195 -13.36 -4.90 -11.59
N ALA A 196 -14.30 -5.00 -10.66
CA ALA A 196 -15.58 -4.33 -10.76
C ALA A 196 -15.40 -2.83 -10.47
N PRO A 197 -15.94 -1.91 -11.30
CA PRO A 197 -15.70 -0.46 -11.16
C PRO A 197 -15.95 0.09 -9.75
N GLY A 198 -16.96 -0.42 -9.02
CA GLY A 198 -17.23 0.00 -7.63
C GLY A 198 -16.17 -0.42 -6.61
N ASN A 199 -15.23 -1.27 -7.00
CA ASN A 199 -14.06 -1.67 -6.20
C ASN A 199 -12.78 -0.92 -6.59
N MET A 200 -12.87 0.03 -7.54
CA MET A 200 -11.72 0.64 -8.20
C MET A 200 -11.73 2.17 -8.09
N VAL A 201 -10.56 2.76 -8.22
CA VAL A 201 -10.31 4.20 -8.22
C VAL A 201 -9.44 4.54 -9.42
N LEU A 202 -9.78 5.61 -10.14
CA LEU A 202 -8.96 6.23 -11.17
C LEU A 202 -8.57 7.63 -10.68
N ALA A 203 -7.30 7.87 -10.44
CA ALA A 203 -6.78 9.17 -10.06
C ALA A 203 -5.81 9.72 -11.11
N ALA A 204 -5.90 11.01 -11.40
CA ALA A 204 -5.03 11.70 -12.33
C ALA A 204 -4.60 13.06 -11.77
N ALA A 205 -3.32 13.40 -11.88
CA ALA A 205 -2.78 14.71 -11.49
C ALA A 205 -1.84 15.23 -12.57
N GLY A 206 -1.92 16.53 -12.88
CA GLY A 206 -1.05 17.17 -13.86
C GLY A 206 -1.81 18.02 -14.89
N ASP A 207 -1.25 18.07 -16.10
CA ASP A 207 -1.86 18.80 -17.23
C ASP A 207 -3.02 18.00 -17.84
N THR A 208 -4.13 17.97 -17.12
CA THR A 208 -5.35 17.24 -17.50
C THR A 208 -6.59 17.85 -16.87
N THR A 209 -7.77 17.45 -17.34
CA THR A 209 -9.06 17.88 -16.80
C THR A 209 -9.97 16.68 -16.50
N MET A 210 -10.98 16.90 -15.64
CA MET A 210 -12.00 15.89 -15.36
C MET A 210 -12.72 15.44 -16.64
N GLU A 211 -13.03 16.39 -17.54
CA GLU A 211 -13.74 16.09 -18.79
C GLU A 211 -12.92 15.14 -19.68
N GLN A 212 -11.60 15.33 -19.77
CA GLN A 212 -10.71 14.46 -20.54
C GLN A 212 -10.69 13.05 -19.99
N ILE A 213 -10.56 12.90 -18.67
CA ILE A 213 -10.58 11.58 -18.01
C ILE A 213 -11.94 10.88 -18.17
N LEU A 214 -13.05 11.64 -18.03
CA LEU A 214 -14.40 11.10 -18.20
C LEU A 214 -14.67 10.67 -19.65
N ALA A 215 -14.17 11.40 -20.65
CA ALA A 215 -14.29 11.02 -22.06
C ALA A 215 -13.59 9.68 -22.34
N ALA A 216 -12.41 9.43 -21.74
CA ALA A 216 -11.74 8.13 -21.80
C ALA A 216 -12.57 7.03 -21.11
N CYS A 217 -13.11 7.30 -19.92
CA CYS A 217 -14.00 6.37 -19.24
C CYS A 217 -15.24 5.99 -20.08
N GLU A 218 -15.80 6.95 -20.81
CA GLU A 218 -16.95 6.72 -21.69
C GLU A 218 -16.58 5.79 -22.86
N ARG A 219 -15.44 6.02 -23.52
CA ARG A 219 -14.93 5.17 -24.62
C ARG A 219 -14.78 3.71 -24.20
N HIS A 220 -14.38 3.46 -22.93
CA HIS A 220 -14.20 2.12 -22.38
C HIS A 220 -15.42 1.56 -21.62
N GLY A 221 -16.60 2.21 -21.77
CA GLY A 221 -17.88 1.74 -21.22
C GLY A 221 -17.98 1.80 -19.70
N LEU A 222 -17.09 2.54 -19.03
CA LEU A 222 -17.07 2.71 -17.57
C LEU A 222 -18.17 3.65 -17.05
N MET A 223 -18.93 4.32 -17.93
CA MET A 223 -20.08 5.13 -17.57
C MET A 223 -21.36 4.29 -17.39
N ARG A 224 -21.37 3.02 -17.81
CA ARG A 224 -22.58 2.17 -17.74
C ARG A 224 -22.75 1.64 -16.31
N PRO A 225 -23.98 1.65 -15.75
CA PRO A 225 -24.26 1.04 -14.47
C PRO A 225 -23.81 -0.43 -14.44
N ARG A 226 -23.11 -0.81 -13.39
CA ARG A 226 -22.70 -2.20 -13.12
C ARG A 226 -23.03 -2.54 -11.67
N SER A 227 -23.00 -3.82 -11.31
CA SER A 227 -23.13 -4.24 -9.91
C SER A 227 -21.97 -3.64 -9.10
N THR A 228 -22.31 -3.06 -7.95
CA THR A 228 -21.37 -2.51 -6.98
C THR A 228 -21.20 -3.45 -5.76
N GLU A 229 -21.74 -4.67 -5.86
CA GLU A 229 -21.62 -5.63 -4.75
C GLU A 229 -20.16 -5.88 -4.44
N ARG A 230 -19.83 -5.72 -3.17
CA ARG A 230 -18.48 -6.02 -2.68
C ARG A 230 -18.34 -7.53 -2.54
N VAL A 231 -17.18 -8.04 -2.92
CA VAL A 231 -16.77 -9.42 -2.65
C VAL A 231 -16.77 -9.66 -1.15
N GLN A 232 -17.32 -10.79 -0.74
CA GLN A 232 -17.24 -11.22 0.66
C GLN A 232 -15.94 -12.02 0.85
N ARG A 233 -14.94 -11.42 1.50
CA ARG A 233 -13.72 -12.11 1.91
C ARG A 233 -14.04 -13.14 2.99
N LEU A 234 -13.39 -14.28 2.92
CA LEU A 234 -13.55 -15.39 3.86
C LEU A 234 -12.28 -15.47 4.72
N TRP A 235 -12.36 -14.88 5.91
CA TRP A 235 -11.24 -14.86 6.84
C TRP A 235 -11.33 -16.02 7.83
N LYS A 236 -10.21 -16.71 8.05
CA LYS A 236 -10.06 -17.56 9.21
C LYS A 236 -9.82 -16.70 10.46
N PRO A 237 -10.35 -17.09 11.62
CA PRO A 237 -10.05 -16.37 12.86
C PRO A 237 -8.55 -16.35 13.13
N GLU A 238 -8.00 -15.16 13.30
CA GLU A 238 -6.58 -14.95 13.60
C GLU A 238 -6.39 -14.77 15.12
N PRO A 239 -5.66 -15.69 15.80
CA PRO A 239 -5.38 -15.54 17.24
C PRO A 239 -4.50 -14.32 17.51
N MET A 240 -4.70 -13.64 18.62
CA MET A 240 -3.82 -12.55 19.07
C MET A 240 -2.49 -13.03 19.68
N THR A 241 -2.23 -14.32 19.72
CA THR A 241 -0.93 -14.89 20.09
C THR A 241 0.04 -14.86 18.92
N LEU A 242 1.33 -14.86 19.19
CA LEU A 242 2.36 -14.99 18.17
C LEU A 242 2.41 -16.44 17.66
N ALA A 243 2.62 -16.62 16.35
CA ALA A 243 2.86 -17.93 15.75
C ALA A 243 4.24 -18.49 16.15
N ALA A 244 5.25 -17.61 16.24
CA ALA A 244 6.56 -17.93 16.79
C ALA A 244 7.15 -16.70 17.49
N ALA A 245 7.98 -16.92 18.51
CA ALA A 245 8.60 -15.82 19.27
C ALA A 245 9.93 -15.36 18.65
N HIS A 246 10.49 -16.14 17.74
CA HIS A 246 11.79 -15.86 17.13
C HIS A 246 11.99 -16.67 15.86
N LYS A 247 12.68 -16.08 14.87
CA LYS A 247 13.14 -16.76 13.66
C LYS A 247 14.53 -16.22 13.28
N THR A 248 15.43 -17.10 12.90
CA THR A 248 16.75 -16.74 12.38
C THR A 248 16.96 -17.38 11.03
N LEU A 249 17.38 -16.55 10.07
CA LEU A 249 17.77 -16.99 8.72
C LEU A 249 19.27 -16.75 8.54
N LYS A 250 19.94 -17.67 7.83
CA LYS A 250 21.35 -17.50 7.44
C LYS A 250 21.38 -17.06 5.97
N MET A 251 21.87 -15.86 5.75
CA MET A 251 21.99 -15.25 4.41
C MET A 251 23.36 -14.60 4.27
N PRO A 252 23.87 -14.42 3.03
CA PRO A 252 25.15 -13.74 2.79
C PRO A 252 24.98 -12.23 2.92
N VAL A 253 25.04 -11.71 4.13
CA VAL A 253 24.91 -10.28 4.44
C VAL A 253 26.19 -9.70 5.01
N SER A 254 26.46 -8.42 4.77
CA SER A 254 27.63 -7.70 5.32
C SER A 254 27.47 -7.41 6.82
N LYS A 255 26.22 -7.13 7.24
CA LYS A 255 25.81 -6.94 8.63
C LYS A 255 24.52 -7.71 8.90
N PRO A 256 24.30 -8.18 10.14
CA PRO A 256 23.02 -8.77 10.51
C PRO A 256 21.87 -7.78 10.34
N CYS A 257 20.86 -8.16 9.53
CA CYS A 257 19.57 -7.51 9.50
C CYS A 257 18.73 -8.04 10.66
N PHE A 258 18.00 -7.17 11.34
CA PHE A 258 17.14 -7.55 12.46
C PHE A 258 15.78 -6.86 12.37
N GLY A 259 14.79 -7.49 12.97
CA GLY A 259 13.46 -6.93 13.10
C GLY A 259 12.82 -7.25 14.45
N VAL A 260 12.03 -6.31 14.96
CA VAL A 260 11.20 -6.47 16.14
C VAL A 260 9.76 -6.14 15.76
N GLY A 261 8.87 -7.13 15.81
CA GLY A 261 7.48 -6.98 15.41
C GLY A 261 6.52 -7.04 16.60
N PHE A 262 5.50 -6.19 16.59
CA PHE A 262 4.39 -6.19 17.54
C PHE A 262 3.10 -6.47 16.80
N LYS A 263 2.34 -7.46 17.25
CA LYS A 263 1.02 -7.78 16.72
C LYS A 263 -0.02 -6.93 17.42
N GLU A 264 -0.69 -6.09 16.65
CA GLU A 264 -1.73 -5.19 17.15
C GLU A 264 -3.13 -5.69 16.75
N LYS A 265 -4.16 -5.13 17.39
CA LYS A 265 -5.54 -5.40 16.99
C LYS A 265 -5.79 -4.82 15.61
N PRO A 266 -6.47 -5.56 14.70
CA PRO A 266 -6.85 -5.03 13.41
C PRO A 266 -7.61 -3.70 13.53
N LEU A 267 -7.24 -2.73 12.72
CA LEU A 267 -7.94 -1.46 12.60
C LEU A 267 -9.00 -1.55 11.49
N PRO A 268 -10.12 -0.83 11.63
CA PRO A 268 -11.07 -0.68 10.52
C PRO A 268 -10.39 -0.13 9.25
N PRO A 269 -10.78 -0.57 8.05
CA PRO A 269 -10.13 -0.14 6.80
C PRO A 269 -10.13 1.39 6.55
N ASN A 270 -11.04 2.12 7.18
CA ASN A 270 -11.18 3.58 7.06
C ASN A 270 -10.62 4.35 8.27
N ASP A 271 -9.98 3.67 9.23
CA ASP A 271 -9.41 4.33 10.42
C ASP A 271 -7.98 4.82 10.16
N LEU A 272 -7.86 5.75 9.20
CA LEU A 272 -6.59 6.41 8.88
C LEU A 272 -6.09 7.33 10.00
N ARG A 273 -7.01 7.78 10.88
CA ARG A 273 -6.62 8.62 12.04
C ARG A 273 -5.76 7.85 13.03
N THR A 274 -6.16 6.65 13.38
CA THR A 274 -5.40 5.78 14.30
C THR A 274 -4.07 5.36 13.68
N GLU A 275 -4.05 5.03 12.38
CA GLU A 275 -2.84 4.72 11.64
C GLU A 275 -1.85 5.88 11.65
N ALA A 276 -2.27 7.10 11.29
CA ALA A 276 -1.43 8.29 11.31
C ALA A 276 -0.91 8.63 12.72
N LEU A 277 -1.73 8.34 13.75
CA LEU A 277 -1.31 8.51 15.14
C LEU A 277 -0.23 7.51 15.55
N TYR A 278 -0.35 6.25 15.12
CA TYR A 278 0.69 5.24 15.36
C TYR A 278 1.98 5.62 14.65
N ASP A 279 1.92 6.08 13.42
CA ASP A 279 3.07 6.59 12.67
C ASP A 279 3.78 7.75 13.38
N LEU A 280 3.03 8.69 13.97
CA LEU A 280 3.61 9.77 14.76
C LEU A 280 4.28 9.25 16.04
N ILE A 281 3.69 8.27 16.71
CA ILE A 281 4.29 7.63 17.88
C ILE A 281 5.61 6.95 17.48
N LEU A 282 5.65 6.23 16.37
CA LEU A 282 6.87 5.58 15.89
C LEU A 282 7.94 6.62 15.52
N SER A 283 7.54 7.73 14.91
CA SER A 283 8.47 8.84 14.65
C SER A 283 9.06 9.44 15.93
N CYS A 284 8.27 9.50 17.02
CA CYS A 284 8.78 9.91 18.34
C CYS A 284 9.74 8.88 18.97
N ILE A 285 9.63 7.58 18.62
CA ILE A 285 10.46 6.51 19.15
C ILE A 285 11.76 6.37 18.35
N THR A 286 11.65 6.28 17.01
CA THR A 286 12.77 5.92 16.11
C THR A 286 13.02 6.92 14.99
N GLY A 287 12.25 8.02 14.89
CA GLY A 287 12.51 9.06 13.90
C GLY A 287 13.82 9.81 14.15
N GLY A 288 14.36 10.46 13.14
CA GLY A 288 15.67 11.13 13.19
C GLY A 288 15.83 12.19 14.30
N MET A 289 14.71 12.71 14.83
CA MET A 289 14.68 13.67 15.93
C MET A 289 14.56 12.99 17.31
N SER A 290 14.32 11.67 17.36
CA SER A 290 14.13 10.95 18.62
C SER A 290 15.45 10.76 19.38
N PRO A 291 15.45 10.85 20.74
CA PRO A 291 16.62 10.59 21.53
C PRO A 291 17.18 9.17 21.40
N LEU A 292 16.32 8.17 21.17
CA LEU A 292 16.75 6.81 20.94
C LEU A 292 17.54 6.68 19.65
N TYR A 293 16.97 7.18 18.53
CA TYR A 293 17.65 7.12 17.23
C TYR A 293 19.03 7.78 17.31
N ARG A 294 19.12 8.97 17.92
CA ARG A 294 20.39 9.67 18.09
C ARG A 294 21.42 8.85 18.86
N ARG A 295 21.04 8.26 20.00
CA ARG A 295 21.94 7.39 20.77
C ARG A 295 22.43 6.18 19.98
N LEU A 296 21.54 5.55 19.22
CA LEU A 296 21.85 4.37 18.41
C LEU A 296 22.75 4.72 17.22
N TYR A 297 22.42 5.79 16.51
CA TYR A 297 23.14 6.23 15.31
C TYR A 297 24.53 6.80 15.66
N ASP A 298 24.61 7.72 16.61
CA ASP A 298 25.89 8.32 17.08
C ASP A 298 26.79 7.27 17.74
N GLY A 299 26.20 6.25 18.35
CA GLY A 299 26.90 5.09 18.90
C GLY A 299 27.34 4.06 17.85
N GLY A 300 27.04 4.26 16.57
CA GLY A 300 27.38 3.35 15.48
C GLY A 300 26.65 1.99 15.55
N LEU A 301 25.57 1.90 16.34
CA LEU A 301 24.81 0.67 16.55
C LEU A 301 23.81 0.39 15.41
N VAL A 302 23.35 1.42 14.69
CA VAL A 302 22.45 1.31 13.54
C VAL A 302 22.89 2.21 12.40
N ASN A 303 22.43 1.90 11.19
CA ASN A 303 22.55 2.75 10.01
C ASN A 303 21.30 3.65 9.82
N PRO A 304 21.28 4.55 8.83
CA PRO A 304 20.10 5.40 8.55
C PRO A 304 18.81 4.65 8.21
N GLY A 305 18.89 3.37 7.82
CA GLY A 305 17.73 2.53 7.51
C GLY A 305 16.98 2.01 8.74
N PHE A 306 17.50 2.25 9.98
CA PHE A 306 16.76 1.84 11.18
C PHE A 306 15.54 2.72 11.40
N GLY A 307 14.38 2.09 11.54
CA GLY A 307 13.12 2.80 11.79
C GLY A 307 11.98 1.89 12.18
N GLY A 308 10.84 2.53 12.49
CA GLY A 308 9.58 1.84 12.77
C GLY A 308 8.53 2.18 11.73
N GLU A 309 7.70 1.20 11.38
CA GLU A 309 6.58 1.35 10.47
C GLU A 309 5.32 0.68 11.01
N VAL A 310 4.18 1.21 10.62
CA VAL A 310 2.87 0.59 10.84
C VAL A 310 2.44 -0.08 9.55
N LEU A 311 2.11 -1.36 9.64
CA LEU A 311 1.46 -2.05 8.54
C LEU A 311 0.02 -2.35 8.92
N ARG A 312 -0.91 -1.84 8.13
CA ARG A 312 -2.34 -2.07 8.26
C ARG A 312 -2.91 -2.57 6.94
N VAL A 313 -3.51 -3.73 6.98
CA VAL A 313 -4.33 -4.28 5.90
C VAL A 313 -5.61 -4.86 6.50
N ASP A 314 -6.58 -5.24 5.67
CA ASP A 314 -7.84 -5.80 6.16
C ASP A 314 -7.59 -7.04 7.02
N GLY A 315 -8.10 -7.04 8.26
CA GLY A 315 -7.92 -8.12 9.24
C GLY A 315 -6.55 -8.16 9.96
N CYS A 316 -5.63 -7.24 9.67
CA CYS A 316 -4.28 -7.24 10.21
C CYS A 316 -3.81 -5.83 10.59
N CYS A 317 -3.11 -5.73 11.71
CA CYS A 317 -2.31 -4.56 12.08
C CYS A 317 -1.07 -5.02 12.83
N CYS A 318 0.10 -4.53 12.43
CA CYS A 318 1.33 -4.74 13.18
C CYS A 318 2.24 -3.54 13.11
N ILE A 319 3.14 -3.45 14.08
CA ILE A 319 4.19 -2.45 14.13
C ILE A 319 5.51 -3.20 14.00
N LEU A 320 6.35 -2.77 13.07
CA LEU A 320 7.63 -3.38 12.77
C LEU A 320 8.73 -2.35 12.99
N PHE A 321 9.81 -2.76 13.65
CA PHE A 321 11.07 -2.00 13.72
C PHE A 321 12.13 -2.84 13.04
N THR A 322 12.79 -2.29 12.03
CA THR A 322 13.78 -3.00 11.22
C THR A 322 15.07 -2.19 11.10
N GLY A 323 16.17 -2.87 10.85
CA GLY A 323 17.46 -2.24 10.63
C GLY A 323 18.62 -3.24 10.56
N GLU A 324 19.82 -2.71 10.44
CA GLU A 324 21.07 -3.48 10.43
C GLU A 324 21.91 -3.10 11.65
N SER A 325 22.53 -4.11 12.30
CA SER A 325 23.39 -3.88 13.47
C SER A 325 24.37 -5.03 13.68
N ASP A 326 25.58 -4.71 14.13
CA ASP A 326 26.52 -5.70 14.64
C ASP A 326 26.15 -6.19 16.07
N ALA A 327 25.21 -5.48 16.74
CA ALA A 327 24.73 -5.80 18.08
C ALA A 327 23.19 -5.75 18.18
N PRO A 328 22.43 -6.55 17.41
CA PRO A 328 20.97 -6.48 17.30
C PRO A 328 20.26 -6.63 18.65
N ASP A 329 20.74 -7.51 19.54
CA ASP A 329 20.15 -7.70 20.87
C ASP A 329 20.26 -6.45 21.75
N ALA A 330 21.37 -5.70 21.65
CA ALA A 330 21.53 -4.44 22.36
C ALA A 330 20.57 -3.37 21.82
N VAL A 331 20.42 -3.27 20.50
CA VAL A 331 19.46 -2.36 19.87
C VAL A 331 18.04 -2.70 20.28
N LYS A 332 17.65 -3.99 20.22
CA LYS A 332 16.34 -4.48 20.68
C LYS A 332 16.09 -4.07 22.13
N GLN A 333 17.06 -4.29 23.04
CA GLN A 333 16.87 -3.94 24.44
C GLN A 333 16.67 -2.43 24.62
N MET A 334 17.48 -1.59 23.95
CA MET A 334 17.35 -0.13 24.01
C MET A 334 16.00 0.34 23.45
N LEU A 335 15.50 -0.31 22.40
CA LEU A 335 14.18 -0.03 21.83
C LEU A 335 13.07 -0.37 22.83
N LEU A 336 13.10 -1.55 23.42
CA LEU A 336 12.10 -1.99 24.41
C LEU A 336 12.12 -1.11 25.67
N ASP A 337 13.28 -0.68 26.13
CA ASP A 337 13.42 0.25 27.28
C ASP A 337 12.82 1.61 26.94
N GLU A 338 13.03 2.12 25.73
CA GLU A 338 12.45 3.39 25.27
C GLU A 338 10.93 3.30 25.13
N ILE A 339 10.41 2.21 24.55
CA ILE A 339 8.96 1.96 24.47
C ILE A 339 8.36 1.94 25.89
N ALA A 340 8.99 1.23 26.83
CA ALA A 340 8.52 1.19 28.22
C ALA A 340 8.54 2.58 28.87
N ARG A 341 9.58 3.38 28.61
CA ARG A 341 9.70 4.75 29.11
C ARG A 341 8.58 5.65 28.60
N ILE A 342 8.34 5.62 27.26
CA ILE A 342 7.32 6.46 26.62
C ILE A 342 5.92 6.03 27.07
N ARG A 343 5.65 4.72 27.19
CA ARG A 343 4.36 4.22 27.71
C ARG A 343 4.09 4.67 29.14
N ALA A 344 5.13 4.83 29.97
CA ALA A 344 4.99 5.26 31.36
C ALA A 344 4.88 6.79 31.52
N ALA A 345 5.64 7.54 30.72
CA ALA A 345 5.79 9.00 30.87
C ALA A 345 4.99 9.83 29.85
N GLY A 346 4.47 9.18 28.79
CA GLY A 346 3.91 9.84 27.61
C GLY A 346 4.99 10.25 26.61
N VAL A 347 4.55 10.69 25.41
CA VAL A 347 5.44 11.23 24.38
C VAL A 347 5.98 12.61 24.80
N ASP A 348 7.22 12.92 24.41
CA ASP A 348 7.75 14.26 24.54
C ASP A 348 6.96 15.22 23.64
N ARG A 349 6.44 16.31 24.22
CA ARG A 349 5.55 17.26 23.54
C ARG A 349 6.23 18.04 22.42
N GLU A 350 7.50 18.38 22.61
CA GLU A 350 8.30 19.09 21.63
C GLU A 350 8.61 18.16 20.46
N ILE A 351 9.10 16.94 20.72
CA ILE A 351 9.41 15.93 19.70
C ILE A 351 8.14 15.57 18.92
N PHE A 352 7.00 15.35 19.59
CA PHE A 352 5.73 15.09 18.94
C PHE A 352 5.36 16.20 17.96
N THR A 353 5.51 17.46 18.39
CA THR A 353 5.21 18.63 17.55
C THR A 353 6.12 18.69 16.33
N LEU A 354 7.41 18.41 16.49
CA LEU A 354 8.38 18.38 15.40
C LEU A 354 8.05 17.27 14.40
N CYS A 355 7.82 16.04 14.87
CA CYS A 355 7.44 14.91 14.01
C CYS A 355 6.12 15.16 13.26
N LYS A 356 5.13 15.77 13.94
CA LYS A 356 3.87 16.14 13.28
C LYS A 356 4.08 17.19 12.19
N ASN A 357 4.89 18.21 12.44
CA ASN A 357 5.21 19.24 11.46
C ASN A 357 5.98 18.67 10.26
N GLU A 358 6.90 17.73 10.48
CA GLU A 358 7.62 17.01 9.41
C GLU A 358 6.63 16.25 8.53
N LYS A 359 5.77 15.40 9.11
CA LYS A 359 4.77 14.64 8.35
C LYS A 359 3.75 15.54 7.63
N TYR A 360 3.35 16.63 8.29
CA TYR A 360 2.49 17.63 7.68
C TYR A 360 3.17 18.29 6.47
N GLY A 361 4.45 18.69 6.62
CA GLY A 361 5.27 19.25 5.54
C GLY A 361 5.37 18.27 4.36
N GLN A 362 5.62 17.00 4.61
CA GLN A 362 5.70 15.96 3.59
C GLN A 362 4.37 15.79 2.83
N LEU A 363 3.22 15.79 3.54
CA LEU A 363 1.92 15.75 2.88
C LEU A 363 1.68 16.94 1.94
N ILE A 364 2.14 18.13 2.33
CA ILE A 364 2.01 19.35 1.50
C ILE A 364 2.97 19.29 0.33
N GLU A 365 4.22 18.87 0.53
CA GLU A 365 5.23 18.75 -0.53
C GLU A 365 4.76 17.78 -1.64
N ASN A 366 4.17 16.66 -1.25
CA ASN A 366 3.64 15.68 -2.20
C ASN A 366 2.54 16.27 -3.12
N LEU A 367 1.88 17.38 -2.73
CA LEU A 367 0.90 18.04 -3.60
C LEU A 367 1.54 18.76 -4.80
N GLU A 368 2.85 19.02 -4.75
CA GLU A 368 3.59 19.70 -5.81
C GLU A 368 4.14 18.73 -6.87
N ASN A 369 4.05 17.43 -6.65
CA ASN A 369 4.50 16.38 -7.57
C ASN A 369 3.29 15.65 -8.18
N VAL A 370 3.28 15.43 -9.50
CA VAL A 370 2.14 14.79 -10.18
C VAL A 370 1.98 13.32 -9.76
N GLU A 371 3.09 12.59 -9.56
CA GLU A 371 3.10 11.18 -9.20
C GLU A 371 2.61 10.99 -7.75
N ASP A 372 3.18 11.76 -6.82
CA ASP A 372 2.80 11.72 -5.41
C ASP A 372 1.36 12.18 -5.21
N SER A 373 0.93 13.22 -5.93
CA SER A 373 -0.45 13.72 -5.90
C SER A 373 -1.45 12.66 -6.34
N ALA A 374 -1.23 12.00 -7.47
CA ALA A 374 -2.13 10.97 -7.98
C ALA A 374 -2.14 9.75 -7.06
N SER A 375 -0.98 9.33 -6.57
CA SER A 375 -0.83 8.20 -5.64
C SER A 375 -1.56 8.46 -4.32
N GLN A 376 -1.37 9.65 -3.71
CA GLN A 376 -2.10 10.02 -2.48
C GLN A 376 -3.62 10.06 -2.68
N MET A 377 -4.08 10.63 -3.81
CA MET A 377 -5.51 10.64 -4.12
C MET A 377 -6.08 9.23 -4.23
N ALA A 378 -5.38 8.31 -4.92
CA ALA A 378 -5.81 6.93 -5.05
C ALA A 378 -5.83 6.20 -3.70
N ASP A 379 -4.75 6.32 -2.91
CA ASP A 379 -4.61 5.65 -1.61
C ASP A 379 -5.70 6.06 -0.63
N PHE A 380 -5.93 7.36 -0.48
CA PHE A 380 -6.97 7.84 0.44
C PHE A 380 -8.38 7.52 -0.06
N ALA A 381 -8.61 7.56 -1.38
CA ALA A 381 -9.89 7.21 -1.96
C ALA A 381 -10.24 5.72 -1.82
N LEU A 382 -9.25 4.83 -1.84
CA LEU A 382 -9.46 3.41 -1.52
C LEU A 382 -10.02 3.23 -0.10
N SER A 383 -9.72 4.14 0.83
CA SER A 383 -10.28 4.18 2.19
C SER A 383 -11.50 5.11 2.31
N GLY A 384 -12.01 5.67 1.20
CA GLY A 384 -13.18 6.56 1.16
C GLY A 384 -12.91 7.96 1.73
N GLN A 385 -11.66 8.42 1.70
CA GLN A 385 -11.25 9.72 2.24
C GLN A 385 -10.57 10.58 1.17
N THR A 386 -10.51 11.90 1.40
CA THR A 386 -9.84 12.85 0.52
C THR A 386 -8.50 13.30 1.10
N VAL A 387 -7.60 13.81 0.26
CA VAL A 387 -6.31 14.39 0.69
C VAL A 387 -6.54 15.54 1.68
N ALA A 388 -7.51 16.42 1.43
CA ALA A 388 -7.84 17.53 2.33
C ALA A 388 -8.29 17.05 3.72
N GLN A 389 -9.07 15.96 3.79
CA GLN A 389 -9.46 15.34 5.06
C GLN A 389 -8.24 14.80 5.82
N GLN A 390 -7.28 14.18 5.14
CA GLN A 390 -6.06 13.67 5.76
C GLN A 390 -5.19 14.79 6.32
N ILE A 391 -4.96 15.85 5.55
CA ILE A 391 -4.20 17.02 6.01
C ILE A 391 -4.87 17.64 7.27
N THR A 392 -6.18 17.80 7.22
CA THR A 392 -6.96 18.35 8.36
C THR A 392 -6.88 17.44 9.58
N MET A 393 -7.02 16.13 9.38
CA MET A 393 -6.94 15.13 10.44
C MET A 393 -5.56 15.13 11.09
N LEU A 394 -4.47 15.07 10.29
CA LEU A 394 -3.10 15.09 10.82
C LEU A 394 -2.82 16.38 11.61
N ALA A 395 -3.24 17.54 11.10
CA ALA A 395 -3.09 18.81 11.79
C ALA A 395 -3.80 18.83 13.16
N GLY A 396 -4.91 18.10 13.28
CA GLY A 396 -5.72 17.99 14.49
C GLY A 396 -5.22 16.98 15.53
N LEU A 397 -4.22 16.12 15.21
CA LEU A 397 -3.68 15.17 16.18
C LEU A 397 -2.91 15.89 17.31
N THR A 398 -3.06 15.37 18.52
CA THR A 398 -2.42 15.93 19.73
C THR A 398 -1.53 14.89 20.41
N ALA A 399 -0.64 15.36 21.24
CA ALA A 399 0.22 14.48 22.05
C ALA A 399 -0.61 13.71 23.11
N GLU A 400 -1.73 14.25 23.55
CA GLU A 400 -2.69 13.57 24.42
C GLU A 400 -3.35 12.38 23.71
N ASP A 401 -3.67 12.52 22.41
CA ASP A 401 -4.12 11.40 21.57
C ASP A 401 -3.06 10.29 21.52
N ALA A 402 -1.79 10.67 21.36
CA ALA A 402 -0.67 9.72 21.33
C ALA A 402 -0.50 8.99 22.66
N ASP A 403 -0.59 9.71 23.78
CA ASP A 403 -0.51 9.10 25.12
C ASP A 403 -1.65 8.12 25.35
N ALA A 404 -2.87 8.46 24.91
CA ALA A 404 -4.02 7.56 25.00
C ALA A 404 -3.82 6.28 24.14
N ALA A 405 -3.32 6.43 22.91
CA ALA A 405 -3.04 5.30 22.03
C ALA A 405 -1.95 4.37 22.59
N LEU A 406 -0.89 4.92 23.19
CA LEU A 406 0.21 4.16 23.81
C LEU A 406 -0.24 3.21 24.93
N GLN A 407 -1.42 3.41 25.53
CA GLN A 407 -1.95 2.48 26.52
C GLN A 407 -2.38 1.14 25.87
N HIS A 408 -2.59 1.12 24.56
CA HIS A 408 -3.19 0.01 23.85
C HIS A 408 -2.27 -0.66 22.84
N ILE A 409 -1.17 -0.01 22.44
CA ILE A 409 -0.21 -0.51 21.44
C ILE A 409 1.18 -0.75 22.06
N LEU A 410 2.03 -1.45 21.31
CA LEU A 410 3.39 -1.78 21.72
C LEU A 410 3.42 -2.51 23.07
N ASP A 411 2.38 -3.28 23.35
CA ASP A 411 2.30 -4.15 24.52
C ASP A 411 3.09 -5.44 24.25
N ARG A 412 3.57 -6.11 25.29
CA ARG A 412 4.58 -7.19 25.38
C ARG A 412 4.50 -8.36 24.37
N LYS A 413 3.63 -8.34 23.38
CA LYS A 413 3.52 -9.35 22.31
C LYS A 413 4.43 -8.99 21.14
N SER A 414 5.75 -9.01 21.37
CA SER A 414 6.76 -8.77 20.36
C SER A 414 7.48 -10.06 19.93
N VAL A 415 7.93 -10.09 18.71
CA VAL A 415 8.79 -11.11 18.13
C VAL A 415 10.17 -10.52 17.78
#